data_08b2f61eea83f4a95b54076f5a5f8ad5
#
_entry.id   08b2f61eea83f4a95b54076f5a5f8ad5
#
_cell.length_a   1.000
_cell.length_b   1.000
_cell.length_c   1.000
_cell.angle_alpha   90.00
_cell.angle_beta   90.00
_cell.angle_gamma   90.00
#
_symmetry.space_group_name_H-M   'P 1'
#
loop_
_entity.id
_entity.type
_entity.pdbx_description
1 polymer ?
#
loop_
_entity_poly.entity_id
_entity_poly.type
_entity_poly.pdbx_seq_one_letter_code
_entity_poly.pdbx_strand_id
1 'polypeptide(L)'
;MAAGTTMAEEGSSDHELLIVLSGTATCRAKGRRLARFGPGDFFGEISLVDRGPRSATVVADSDMELLVLDSREFRRLVLASPTIAWKILATMAGRLRLADEALTN
;
A
#
# COMPACT_ATOMS: atom_id res chain seq x y z
N MET A 1 5.79 -1.74 -14.84
CA MET A 1 6.64 -2.36 -13.79
C MET A 1 6.79 -3.84 -14.10
N ALA A 2 8.01 -4.29 -14.27
CA ALA A 2 8.27 -5.68 -14.64
C ALA A 2 8.17 -6.61 -13.43
N ALA A 3 7.80 -7.88 -13.67
CA ALA A 3 7.81 -8.91 -12.63
C ALA A 3 9.17 -8.95 -11.93
N GLY A 4 9.17 -9.15 -10.62
CA GLY A 4 10.38 -9.19 -9.79
C GLY A 4 10.87 -7.82 -9.31
N THR A 5 10.25 -6.72 -9.78
CA THR A 5 10.62 -5.37 -9.34
C THR A 5 10.18 -5.13 -7.91
N THR A 6 11.09 -4.60 -7.08
CA THR A 6 10.75 -4.13 -5.73
C THR A 6 10.17 -2.73 -5.84
N MET A 7 8.90 -2.57 -5.49
CA MET A 7 8.16 -1.30 -5.60
C MET A 7 8.18 -0.50 -4.31
N ALA A 8 8.31 -1.17 -3.18
CA ALA A 8 8.48 -0.57 -1.87
C ALA A 8 9.41 -1.46 -1.07
N GLU A 9 10.32 -0.86 -0.30
CA GLU A 9 11.31 -1.60 0.49
C GLU A 9 11.17 -1.26 1.96
N GLU A 10 11.12 -2.28 2.80
CA GLU A 10 11.01 -2.12 4.26
C GLU A 10 12.14 -1.25 4.77
N GLY A 11 11.80 -0.26 5.60
CA GLY A 11 12.77 0.67 6.16
C GLY A 11 13.12 1.86 5.26
N SER A 12 12.72 1.86 4.00
CA SER A 12 12.99 3.00 3.12
C SER A 12 12.15 4.21 3.50
N SER A 13 12.59 5.39 3.11
CA SER A 13 11.93 6.67 3.42
C SER A 13 11.08 7.22 2.27
N ASP A 14 10.66 6.37 1.35
CA ASP A 14 9.77 6.76 0.27
C ASP A 14 8.37 7.08 0.81
N HIS A 15 7.75 8.12 0.26
CA HIS A 15 6.45 8.61 0.72
C HIS A 15 5.48 8.73 -0.46
N GLU A 16 5.20 7.61 -1.11
CA GLU A 16 4.28 7.56 -2.23
C GLU A 16 3.20 6.51 -1.98
N LEU A 17 1.99 6.80 -2.43
CA LEU A 17 0.89 5.84 -2.47
C LEU A 17 0.91 5.17 -3.84
N LEU A 18 0.85 3.85 -3.87
CA LEU A 18 0.82 3.07 -5.10
C LEU A 18 -0.52 2.35 -5.21
N ILE A 19 -1.23 2.60 -6.30
CA ILE A 19 -2.53 1.97 -6.58
C ILE A 19 -2.32 0.99 -7.73
N VAL A 20 -2.75 -0.25 -7.53
CA VAL A 20 -2.59 -1.30 -8.55
C VAL A 20 -3.68 -1.16 -9.60
N LEU A 21 -3.29 -0.95 -10.85
CA LEU A 21 -4.21 -0.91 -11.99
C LEU A 21 -4.31 -2.28 -12.65
N SER A 22 -3.18 -2.99 -12.77
CA SER A 22 -3.15 -4.36 -13.30
C SER A 22 -1.97 -5.12 -12.70
N GLY A 23 -2.06 -6.45 -12.72
CA GLY A 23 -1.03 -7.34 -12.20
C GLY A 23 -1.19 -7.61 -10.70
N THR A 24 -0.23 -8.33 -10.12
CA THR A 24 -0.24 -8.74 -8.72
C THR A 24 1.12 -8.53 -8.07
N ALA A 25 1.10 -8.31 -6.75
CA ALA A 25 2.32 -8.14 -5.96
C ALA A 25 2.19 -8.84 -4.61
N THR A 26 3.32 -9.19 -4.01
CA THR A 26 3.39 -9.80 -2.67
C THR A 26 4.04 -8.82 -1.70
N CYS A 27 3.43 -8.65 -0.55
CA CYS A 27 3.90 -7.82 0.54
C CYS A 27 4.53 -8.70 1.62
N ARG A 28 5.76 -8.36 2.03
CA ARG A 28 6.50 -9.08 3.06
C ARG A 28 7.10 -8.11 4.07
N ALA A 29 7.14 -8.52 5.33
CA ALA A 29 7.87 -7.80 6.36
C ALA A 29 8.49 -8.82 7.31
N LYS A 30 9.75 -8.58 7.71
CA LYS A 30 10.49 -9.43 8.63
C LYS A 30 10.51 -10.90 8.16
N GLY A 31 10.66 -11.12 6.85
CA GLY A 31 10.71 -12.44 6.25
C GLY A 31 9.37 -13.17 6.11
N ARG A 32 8.28 -12.53 6.47
CA ARG A 32 6.93 -13.15 6.42
C ARG A 32 6.07 -12.49 5.35
N ARG A 33 5.30 -13.31 4.63
CA ARG A 33 4.31 -12.78 3.70
C ARG A 33 3.11 -12.25 4.50
N LEU A 34 2.78 -10.97 4.28
CA LEU A 34 1.67 -10.31 4.96
C LEU A 34 0.41 -10.28 4.10
N ALA A 35 0.56 -10.05 2.79
CA ALA A 35 -0.57 -9.85 1.90
C ALA A 35 -0.16 -10.00 0.45
N ARG A 36 -1.17 -10.13 -0.43
CA ARG A 36 -1.04 -10.01 -1.88
C ARG A 36 -1.93 -8.87 -2.33
N PHE A 37 -1.46 -8.10 -3.31
CA PHE A 37 -2.20 -6.99 -3.89
C PHE A 37 -2.53 -7.29 -5.34
N GLY A 38 -3.76 -6.98 -5.74
CA GLY A 38 -4.23 -7.09 -7.11
C GLY A 38 -4.92 -5.80 -7.55
N PRO A 39 -5.54 -5.78 -8.74
CA PRO A 39 -6.17 -4.57 -9.27
C PRO A 39 -7.18 -3.97 -8.29
N GLY A 40 -7.09 -2.65 -8.10
CA GLY A 40 -7.92 -1.91 -7.15
C GLY A 40 -7.35 -1.80 -5.75
N ASP A 41 -6.34 -2.58 -5.42
CA ASP A 41 -5.66 -2.48 -4.12
C ASP A 41 -4.64 -1.34 -4.13
N PHE A 42 -4.26 -0.91 -2.93
CA PHE A 42 -3.24 0.13 -2.79
C PHE A 42 -2.31 -0.20 -1.62
N PHE A 43 -1.12 0.38 -1.65
CA PHE A 43 -0.14 0.23 -0.58
C PHE A 43 0.73 1.49 -0.48
N GLY A 44 1.44 1.62 0.65
CA GLY A 44 2.28 2.78 0.91
C GLY A 44 1.57 3.88 1.70
N GLU A 45 0.30 3.69 2.06
CA GLU A 45 -0.52 4.69 2.75
C GLU A 45 0.02 5.06 4.13
N ILE A 46 0.60 4.10 4.84
CA ILE A 46 1.13 4.35 6.19
C ILE A 46 2.27 5.37 6.13
N SER A 47 3.27 5.14 5.28
CA SER A 47 4.39 6.06 5.12
C SER A 47 3.94 7.43 4.64
N LEU A 48 2.90 7.49 3.82
CA LEU A 48 2.38 8.72 3.27
C LEU A 48 1.71 9.59 4.35
N VAL A 49 0.98 8.97 5.26
CA VAL A 49 0.21 9.65 6.30
C VAL A 49 1.10 10.00 7.49
N ASP A 50 1.85 9.05 8.02
CA ASP A 50 2.66 9.27 9.22
C ASP A 50 4.10 9.70 8.93
N ARG A 51 4.52 9.69 7.65
CA ARG A 51 5.86 10.02 7.18
C ARG A 51 6.97 9.16 7.78
N GLY A 52 6.59 8.01 8.33
CA GLY A 52 7.55 7.03 8.81
C GLY A 52 8.16 6.22 7.66
N PRO A 53 9.14 5.36 7.96
CA PRO A 53 9.72 4.47 6.96
C PRO A 53 8.69 3.44 6.48
N ARG A 54 8.93 2.85 5.31
CA ARG A 54 8.10 1.78 4.79
C ARG A 54 8.05 0.62 5.78
N SER A 55 6.84 0.14 6.07
CA SER A 55 6.61 -0.95 7.03
C SER A 55 6.81 -2.33 6.42
N ALA A 56 6.90 -2.42 5.10
CA ALA A 56 7.00 -3.70 4.39
C ALA A 56 7.67 -3.55 3.04
N THR A 57 8.10 -4.67 2.48
CA THR A 57 8.63 -4.78 1.13
C THR A 57 7.56 -5.34 0.21
N VAL A 58 7.35 -4.69 -0.93
CA VAL A 58 6.37 -5.13 -1.94
C VAL A 58 7.09 -5.41 -3.25
N VAL A 59 6.95 -6.63 -3.73
CA VAL A 59 7.61 -7.10 -4.97
C VAL A 59 6.55 -7.53 -5.97
N ALA A 60 6.69 -7.10 -7.21
CA ALA A 60 5.79 -7.48 -8.30
C ALA A 60 5.94 -8.97 -8.60
N ASP A 61 4.83 -9.72 -8.57
CA ASP A 61 4.79 -11.13 -8.95
C ASP A 61 4.59 -11.31 -10.46
N SER A 62 4.03 -10.30 -11.10
CA SER A 62 3.79 -10.24 -12.54
C SER A 62 4.11 -8.86 -13.04
N ASP A 63 4.03 -8.64 -14.35
CA ASP A 63 4.09 -7.28 -14.88
C ASP A 63 2.89 -6.49 -14.35
N MET A 64 3.12 -5.24 -13.99
CA MET A 64 2.11 -4.42 -13.32
C MET A 64 2.03 -3.02 -13.91
N GLU A 65 0.83 -2.47 -13.89
CA GLU A 65 0.60 -1.05 -14.09
C GLU A 65 0.18 -0.44 -12.75
N LEU A 66 0.79 0.67 -12.39
CA LEU A 66 0.57 1.35 -11.11
C LEU A 66 0.27 2.82 -11.34
N LEU A 67 -0.61 3.36 -10.51
CA LEU A 67 -0.77 4.80 -10.34
C LEU A 67 0.00 5.19 -9.08
N VAL A 68 0.95 6.11 -9.23
CA VAL A 68 1.82 6.56 -8.12
C VAL A 68 1.45 7.99 -7.77
N LEU A 69 1.11 8.21 -6.50
CA LEU A 69 0.71 9.52 -5.99
C LEU A 69 1.67 9.95 -4.89
N ASP A 70 2.19 11.19 -4.97
CA ASP A 70 2.91 11.78 -3.86
C ASP A 70 1.91 12.32 -2.80
N SER A 71 2.42 12.86 -1.70
CA SER A 71 1.57 13.32 -0.60
C SER A 71 0.66 14.48 -1.02
N ARG A 72 1.10 15.34 -1.94
CA ARG A 72 0.30 16.46 -2.44
C ARG A 72 -0.84 15.97 -3.32
N GLU A 73 -0.53 15.06 -4.23
CA GLU A 73 -1.51 14.45 -5.13
C GLU A 73 -2.53 13.64 -4.35
N PHE A 74 -2.09 12.88 -3.35
CA PHE A 74 -2.95 12.12 -2.46
C PHE A 74 -3.91 13.03 -1.70
N ARG A 75 -3.40 14.14 -1.14
CA ARG A 75 -4.24 15.11 -0.43
C ARG A 75 -5.30 15.70 -1.35
N ARG A 76 -4.94 16.08 -2.57
CA ARG A 76 -5.90 16.60 -3.56
C ARG A 76 -6.98 15.59 -3.85
N LEU A 77 -6.62 14.33 -4.02
CA LEU A 77 -7.56 13.26 -4.31
C LEU A 77 -8.57 13.08 -3.18
N VAL A 78 -8.08 13.02 -1.94
CA VAL A 78 -8.91 12.85 -0.74
C VAL A 78 -9.88 14.03 -0.58
N LEU A 79 -9.41 15.25 -0.78
CA LEU A 79 -10.25 16.46 -0.66
C LEU A 79 -11.26 16.58 -1.79
N ALA A 80 -10.93 16.09 -2.98
CA ALA A 80 -11.81 16.17 -4.14
C ALA A 80 -12.87 15.07 -4.18
N SER A 81 -12.64 13.93 -3.52
CA SER A 81 -13.53 12.78 -3.58
C SER A 81 -13.74 12.15 -2.21
N PRO A 82 -14.86 12.51 -1.52
CA PRO A 82 -15.21 11.86 -0.25
C PRO A 82 -15.39 10.36 -0.37
N THR A 83 -15.86 9.86 -1.51
CA THR A 83 -16.04 8.44 -1.76
C THR A 83 -14.71 7.69 -1.73
N ILE A 84 -13.67 8.24 -2.38
CA ILE A 84 -12.33 7.65 -2.38
C ILE A 84 -11.75 7.71 -0.98
N ALA A 85 -11.90 8.83 -0.28
CA ALA A 85 -11.42 8.98 1.10
C ALA A 85 -12.05 7.92 2.01
N TRP A 86 -13.34 7.70 1.90
CA TRP A 86 -14.06 6.68 2.68
C TRP A 86 -13.54 5.27 2.37
N LYS A 87 -13.32 4.96 1.09
CA LYS A 87 -12.79 3.66 0.67
C LYS A 87 -11.40 3.40 1.25
N ILE A 88 -10.54 4.41 1.27
CA ILE A 88 -9.21 4.32 1.85
C ILE A 88 -9.30 4.06 3.36
N LEU A 89 -10.15 4.82 4.07
CA LEU A 89 -10.37 4.64 5.50
C LEU A 89 -10.89 3.25 5.82
N ALA A 90 -11.85 2.74 5.04
CA ALA A 90 -12.42 1.42 5.24
C ALA A 90 -11.36 0.32 5.05
N THR A 91 -10.49 0.47 4.06
CA THR A 91 -9.39 -0.47 3.82
C THR A 91 -8.39 -0.46 4.97
N MET A 92 -8.03 0.73 5.46
CA MET A 92 -7.10 0.86 6.60
C MET A 92 -7.70 0.28 7.87
N ALA A 93 -8.99 0.50 8.11
CA ALA A 93 -9.69 -0.07 9.26
C ALA A 93 -9.68 -1.60 9.20
N GLY A 94 -9.90 -2.18 8.02
CA GLY A 94 -9.82 -3.62 7.82
C GLY A 94 -8.43 -4.19 8.13
N ARG A 95 -7.39 -3.51 7.66
CA ARG A 95 -6.00 -3.90 7.93
C ARG A 95 -5.68 -3.83 9.43
N LEU A 96 -6.14 -2.79 10.11
CA LEU A 96 -5.95 -2.60 11.54
C LEU A 96 -6.65 -3.71 12.34
N ARG A 97 -7.87 -4.07 11.95
CA ARG A 97 -8.62 -5.14 12.60
C ARG A 97 -7.91 -6.48 12.48
N LEU A 98 -7.34 -6.80 11.31
CA LEU A 98 -6.56 -8.02 11.11
C LEU A 98 -5.31 -8.04 12.01
N ALA A 99 -4.66 -6.90 12.17
CA ALA A 99 -3.50 -6.78 13.05
C ALA A 99 -3.90 -7.01 14.52
N ASP A 100 -5.04 -6.44 14.97
CA ASP A 100 -5.56 -6.64 16.32
C ASP A 100 -5.89 -8.11 16.58
N GLU A 101 -6.52 -8.79 15.64
CA GLU A 101 -6.82 -10.22 15.74
C GLU A 101 -5.54 -11.05 15.89
N ALA A 102 -4.51 -10.71 15.13
CA ALA A 102 -3.21 -11.40 15.22
C ALA A 102 -2.56 -11.20 16.60
N LEU A 103 -2.76 -10.06 17.24
CA LEU A 103 -2.21 -9.77 18.57
C LEU A 103 -3.00 -10.44 19.70
N THR A 104 -4.29 -10.65 19.51
CA THR A 104 -5.16 -11.23 20.56
C THR A 104 -5.22 -12.74 20.52
N ASN A 105 -4.75 -13.35 19.47
CA ASN A 105 -4.68 -14.79 19.32
C ASN A 105 -3.27 -15.31 19.65
#